data_23ef192c505c4879da4bcf6afdd98fb1
#
_entry.id   23ef192c505c4879da4bcf6afdd98fb1
#
_cell.length_a   1.000
_cell.length_b   1.000
_cell.length_c   1.000
_cell.angle_alpha   90.00
_cell.angle_beta   90.00
_cell.angle_gamma   90.00
#
_symmetry.space_group_name_H-M   'P 1'
#
loop_
_entity.id
_entity.type
_entity.pdbx_description
1 polymer ?
#
loop_
_entity_poly.entity_id
_entity_poly.type
_entity_poly.pdbx_seq_one_letter_code
_entity_poly.pdbx_strand_id
1 'polypeptide(L)'
;FKYQFEIGKPWSYELITASFDFPIYKNEREITAEKDELLKSYTPFYQLDTTQALIQFKKLTGDYAKMNGTALLFQDFILEKLKNIYARGIISSEKLIELTEGGKQSVNCIMPNRVTKKIAVSDILTPKTAYEELLLGAPEVLKSYNLNVYLVDNLKYDSVTSELYKKDLLKNLSLTAGMIQTGERIIDRGEIVTPELFVVLK
;
A
#
# COMPACT_ATOMS: atom_id res chain seq x y z
N PHE A 1 44.37 4.00 -19.69
CA PHE A 1 44.40 4.46 -18.28
C PHE A 1 45.87 4.61 -17.85
N LYS A 2 46.21 5.68 -17.12
CA LYS A 2 47.56 5.99 -16.65
C LYS A 2 48.03 5.07 -15.50
N TYR A 3 47.06 4.45 -14.79
CA TYR A 3 47.27 3.66 -13.58
C TYR A 3 46.78 2.23 -13.76
N GLN A 4 47.48 1.25 -13.20
CA GLN A 4 47.05 -0.14 -13.10
C GLN A 4 46.69 -0.44 -11.64
N PHE A 5 45.43 -0.80 -11.37
CA PHE A 5 44.93 -1.06 -10.04
C PHE A 5 43.84 -2.14 -10.08
N GLU A 6 43.66 -2.83 -8.97
CA GLU A 6 42.68 -3.91 -8.80
C GLU A 6 41.96 -3.76 -7.46
N ILE A 7 40.67 -4.16 -7.42
CA ILE A 7 39.89 -4.17 -6.20
C ILE A 7 40.56 -5.06 -5.14
N GLY A 8 40.63 -4.59 -3.90
CA GLY A 8 41.19 -5.30 -2.75
C GLY A 8 42.73 -5.19 -2.66
N LYS A 9 43.39 -4.51 -3.59
CA LYS A 9 44.85 -4.24 -3.52
C LYS A 9 45.13 -2.82 -3.04
N PRO A 10 46.32 -2.60 -2.38
CA PRO A 10 46.74 -1.26 -1.99
C PRO A 10 47.01 -0.38 -3.22
N TRP A 11 46.58 0.86 -3.14
CA TRP A 11 46.94 1.88 -4.13
C TRP A 11 48.43 2.17 -4.07
N SER A 12 49.11 2.00 -5.18
CA SER A 12 50.59 2.09 -5.26
C SER A 12 51.08 3.46 -5.72
N TYR A 13 50.21 4.36 -6.10
CA TYR A 13 50.54 5.65 -6.65
C TYR A 13 50.33 6.77 -5.62
N GLU A 14 50.58 8.01 -6.03
CA GLU A 14 50.39 9.19 -5.21
C GLU A 14 48.91 9.52 -4.98
N LEU A 15 48.65 10.47 -4.08
CA LEU A 15 47.32 10.99 -3.79
C LEU A 15 46.61 11.41 -5.08
N ILE A 16 45.37 10.94 -5.24
CA ILE A 16 44.45 11.45 -6.26
C ILE A 16 43.37 12.30 -5.60
N THR A 17 43.19 13.48 -6.16
CA THR A 17 42.09 14.39 -5.82
C THR A 17 41.19 14.59 -7.04
N ALA A 18 39.92 14.91 -6.80
CA ALA A 18 38.97 15.20 -7.88
C ALA A 18 39.37 16.48 -8.62
N SER A 19 39.50 16.39 -9.96
CA SER A 19 39.78 17.55 -10.81
C SER A 19 38.52 18.40 -11.13
N PHE A 20 37.35 17.85 -10.95
CA PHE A 20 36.04 18.49 -11.16
C PHE A 20 34.96 17.78 -10.28
N ASP A 21 33.83 18.44 -10.11
CA ASP A 21 32.70 17.85 -9.39
C ASP A 21 32.08 16.72 -10.22
N PHE A 22 31.84 15.56 -9.61
CA PHE A 22 31.12 14.47 -10.28
C PHE A 22 30.27 13.64 -9.32
N PRO A 23 29.13 13.10 -9.80
CA PRO A 23 28.26 12.27 -8.97
C PRO A 23 28.83 10.87 -8.78
N ILE A 24 28.66 10.33 -7.56
CA ILE A 24 28.84 8.90 -7.30
C ILE A 24 27.48 8.22 -7.51
N TYR A 25 27.42 7.27 -8.43
CA TYR A 25 26.20 6.51 -8.68
C TYR A 25 26.10 5.32 -7.71
N LYS A 26 24.85 5.08 -7.25
CA LYS A 26 24.53 3.88 -6.49
C LYS A 26 24.70 2.64 -7.36
N ASN A 27 25.10 1.53 -6.75
CA ASN A 27 25.11 0.25 -7.43
C ASN A 27 23.68 -0.33 -7.54
N GLU A 28 23.50 -1.34 -8.40
CA GLU A 28 22.19 -1.97 -8.64
C GLU A 28 21.55 -2.55 -7.36
N ARG A 29 22.37 -3.05 -6.43
CA ARG A 29 21.88 -3.61 -5.15
C ARG A 29 21.32 -2.52 -4.25
N GLU A 30 21.99 -1.39 -4.15
CA GLU A 30 21.54 -0.22 -3.37
C GLU A 30 20.24 0.35 -3.96
N ILE A 31 20.17 0.50 -5.28
CA ILE A 31 18.98 0.97 -5.98
C ILE A 31 17.80 0.00 -5.73
N THR A 32 18.06 -1.31 -5.83
CA THR A 32 17.01 -2.33 -5.61
C THR A 32 16.55 -2.33 -4.16
N ALA A 33 17.47 -2.24 -3.20
CA ALA A 33 17.12 -2.20 -1.77
C ALA A 33 16.25 -0.97 -1.41
N GLU A 34 16.63 0.22 -1.90
CA GLU A 34 15.83 1.44 -1.69
C GLU A 34 14.47 1.36 -2.36
N LYS A 35 14.41 0.81 -3.58
CA LYS A 35 13.15 0.58 -4.29
C LYS A 35 12.23 -0.34 -3.50
N ASP A 36 12.75 -1.43 -2.95
CA ASP A 36 11.98 -2.38 -2.15
C ASP A 36 11.48 -1.74 -0.85
N GLU A 37 12.29 -0.89 -0.22
CA GLU A 37 11.89 -0.15 0.98
C GLU A 37 10.78 0.87 0.68
N LEU A 38 10.91 1.62 -0.42
CA LEU A 38 9.84 2.53 -0.89
C LEU A 38 8.55 1.77 -1.19
N LEU A 39 8.64 0.60 -1.82
CA LEU A 39 7.47 -0.23 -2.13
C LEU A 39 6.84 -0.86 -0.87
N LYS A 40 7.60 -1.11 0.20
CA LYS A 40 7.03 -1.52 1.50
C LYS A 40 6.16 -0.41 2.09
N SER A 41 6.60 0.84 1.99
CA SER A 41 5.84 2.00 2.49
C SER A 41 4.63 2.37 1.62
N TYR A 42 4.59 1.84 0.38
CA TYR A 42 3.50 2.08 -0.55
C TYR A 42 2.16 1.61 -0.02
N THR A 43 1.15 2.48 -0.06
CA THR A 43 -0.22 2.21 0.38
C THR A 43 -1.15 2.27 -0.84
N PRO A 44 -1.84 1.17 -1.20
CA PRO A 44 -2.72 1.12 -2.37
C PRO A 44 -3.98 1.96 -2.17
N PHE A 45 -4.58 2.39 -3.28
CA PHE A 45 -5.81 3.17 -3.29
C PHE A 45 -7.02 2.28 -3.57
N TYR A 46 -8.09 2.54 -2.84
CA TYR A 46 -9.40 1.93 -3.00
C TYR A 46 -10.46 3.02 -3.07
N GLN A 47 -11.54 2.75 -3.78
CA GLN A 47 -12.72 3.62 -3.85
C GLN A 47 -13.85 3.01 -3.05
N LEU A 48 -14.51 3.80 -2.19
CA LEU A 48 -15.72 3.40 -1.48
C LEU A 48 -16.94 3.65 -2.36
N ASP A 49 -17.53 2.56 -2.85
CA ASP A 49 -18.75 2.60 -3.66
C ASP A 49 -20.00 2.66 -2.75
N THR A 50 -20.50 3.86 -2.51
CA THR A 50 -21.72 4.07 -1.72
C THR A 50 -22.99 3.69 -2.48
N THR A 51 -22.92 3.51 -3.81
CA THR A 51 -24.07 3.08 -4.62
C THR A 51 -24.48 1.67 -4.24
N GLN A 52 -23.52 0.79 -3.95
CA GLN A 52 -23.80 -0.57 -3.49
C GLN A 52 -24.60 -0.57 -2.18
N ALA A 53 -24.20 0.26 -1.22
CA ALA A 53 -24.92 0.40 0.04
C ALA A 53 -26.40 0.78 -0.20
N LEU A 54 -26.64 1.78 -1.06
CA LEU A 54 -28.00 2.24 -1.39
C LEU A 54 -28.83 1.16 -2.07
N ILE A 55 -28.22 0.38 -2.98
CA ILE A 55 -28.88 -0.74 -3.66
C ILE A 55 -29.32 -1.78 -2.63
N GLN A 56 -28.41 -2.17 -1.72
CA GLN A 56 -28.71 -3.18 -0.72
C GLN A 56 -29.74 -2.71 0.32
N PHE A 57 -29.72 -1.42 0.71
CA PHE A 57 -30.74 -0.85 1.59
C PHE A 57 -32.12 -0.88 0.94
N LYS A 58 -32.23 -0.49 -0.35
CA LYS A 58 -33.51 -0.58 -1.09
C LYS A 58 -33.99 -2.01 -1.22
N LYS A 59 -33.09 -2.96 -1.51
CA LYS A 59 -33.40 -4.37 -1.60
C LYS A 59 -33.91 -4.89 -0.27
N LEU A 60 -33.21 -4.65 0.83
CA LEU A 60 -33.62 -5.02 2.17
C LEU A 60 -35.00 -4.48 2.49
N THR A 61 -35.24 -3.18 2.31
CA THR A 61 -36.50 -2.53 2.58
C THR A 61 -37.65 -3.13 1.75
N GLY A 62 -37.40 -3.42 0.47
CA GLY A 62 -38.38 -4.05 -0.43
C GLY A 62 -38.70 -5.49 -0.04
N ASP A 63 -37.73 -6.26 0.43
CA ASP A 63 -37.93 -7.64 0.87
C ASP A 63 -38.66 -7.68 2.21
N TYR A 64 -38.31 -6.76 3.13
CA TYR A 64 -39.02 -6.63 4.41
C TYR A 64 -40.48 -6.20 4.27
N ALA A 65 -40.79 -5.36 3.27
CA ALA A 65 -42.17 -4.98 2.98
C ALA A 65 -43.06 -6.17 2.56
N LYS A 66 -42.44 -7.27 2.10
CA LYS A 66 -43.12 -8.52 1.74
C LYS A 66 -43.18 -9.54 2.88
N MET A 67 -42.41 -9.30 3.95
CA MET A 67 -42.34 -10.19 5.11
C MET A 67 -43.48 -9.87 6.09
N ASN A 68 -44.16 -10.89 6.59
CA ASN A 68 -45.12 -10.76 7.65
C ASN A 68 -44.53 -11.22 8.98
N GLY A 69 -44.75 -10.48 10.06
CA GLY A 69 -44.41 -10.92 11.41
C GLY A 69 -43.31 -10.13 12.11
N THR A 70 -42.69 -10.75 13.12
CA THR A 70 -41.77 -10.12 14.07
C THR A 70 -40.47 -9.60 13.43
N ALA A 71 -40.09 -10.07 12.21
CA ALA A 71 -38.93 -9.59 11.50
C ALA A 71 -38.98 -8.09 11.16
N LEU A 72 -40.19 -7.57 10.88
CA LEU A 72 -40.39 -6.14 10.60
C LEU A 72 -39.95 -5.24 11.75
N LEU A 73 -40.11 -5.71 13.02
CA LEU A 73 -39.72 -4.94 14.21
C LEU A 73 -38.20 -4.66 14.28
N PHE A 74 -37.40 -5.42 13.55
CA PHE A 74 -35.92 -5.30 13.58
C PHE A 74 -35.33 -4.69 12.30
N GLN A 75 -36.15 -4.17 11.39
CA GLN A 75 -35.72 -3.56 10.15
C GLN A 75 -34.71 -2.41 10.38
N ASP A 76 -35.07 -1.51 11.31
CA ASP A 76 -34.24 -0.36 11.62
C ASP A 76 -32.88 -0.78 12.24
N PHE A 77 -32.92 -1.80 13.11
CA PHE A 77 -31.70 -2.37 13.68
C PHE A 77 -30.75 -2.88 12.59
N ILE A 78 -31.27 -3.65 11.63
CA ILE A 78 -30.42 -4.19 10.52
C ILE A 78 -29.95 -3.08 9.61
N LEU A 79 -30.79 -2.09 9.28
CA LEU A 79 -30.40 -0.95 8.46
C LEU A 79 -29.28 -0.13 9.10
N GLU A 80 -29.35 0.11 10.39
CA GLU A 80 -28.29 0.81 11.14
C GLU A 80 -26.99 0.03 11.13
N LYS A 81 -27.05 -1.27 11.40
CA LYS A 81 -25.88 -2.16 11.33
C LYS A 81 -25.27 -2.17 9.92
N LEU A 82 -26.08 -2.32 8.88
CA LEU A 82 -25.61 -2.28 7.49
C LEU A 82 -24.97 -0.94 7.13
N LYS A 83 -25.52 0.20 7.57
CA LYS A 83 -24.91 1.52 7.36
C LYS A 83 -23.49 1.57 7.93
N ASN A 84 -23.29 1.08 9.15
CA ASN A 84 -22.01 1.06 9.82
C ASN A 84 -21.02 0.12 9.10
N ILE A 85 -21.47 -1.06 8.69
CA ILE A 85 -20.69 -2.05 7.95
C ILE A 85 -20.22 -1.46 6.59
N TYR A 86 -21.16 -0.88 5.82
CA TYR A 86 -20.85 -0.28 4.52
C TYR A 86 -19.97 0.99 4.62
N ALA A 87 -20.06 1.73 5.73
CA ALA A 87 -19.20 2.88 5.97
C ALA A 87 -17.75 2.49 6.25
N ARG A 88 -17.50 1.30 6.84
CA ARG A 88 -16.16 0.73 7.03
C ARG A 88 -15.60 0.15 5.76
N GLY A 89 -16.44 -0.39 4.90
CA GLY A 89 -16.10 -1.02 3.65
C GLY A 89 -15.99 -2.54 3.74
N ILE A 90 -16.52 -3.19 2.71
CA ILE A 90 -16.50 -4.64 2.52
C ILE A 90 -15.63 -4.93 1.30
N ILE A 91 -14.68 -5.84 1.47
CA ILE A 91 -13.78 -6.33 0.41
C ILE A 91 -13.87 -7.85 0.33
N SER A 92 -13.58 -8.45 -0.84
CA SER A 92 -13.52 -9.91 -0.95
C SER A 92 -12.43 -10.49 -0.05
N SER A 93 -12.65 -11.71 0.44
CA SER A 93 -11.67 -12.40 1.31
C SER A 93 -10.32 -12.58 0.60
N GLU A 94 -10.31 -12.83 -0.70
CA GLU A 94 -9.10 -12.97 -1.52
C GLU A 94 -8.28 -11.68 -1.52
N LYS A 95 -8.93 -10.54 -1.74
CA LYS A 95 -8.27 -9.22 -1.71
C LYS A 95 -7.75 -8.84 -0.33
N LEU A 96 -8.45 -9.21 0.73
CA LEU A 96 -7.96 -8.98 2.09
C LEU A 96 -6.71 -9.82 2.38
N ILE A 97 -6.69 -11.08 1.92
CA ILE A 97 -5.51 -11.95 2.03
C ILE A 97 -4.34 -11.34 1.26
N GLU A 98 -4.52 -10.93 0.00
CA GLU A 98 -3.49 -10.26 -0.79
C GLU A 98 -2.87 -9.04 -0.07
N LEU A 99 -3.71 -8.21 0.56
CA LEU A 99 -3.24 -7.06 1.33
C LEU A 99 -2.41 -7.48 2.54
N THR A 100 -2.89 -8.50 3.28
CA THR A 100 -2.24 -8.99 4.51
C THR A 100 -0.93 -9.69 4.20
N GLU A 101 -0.89 -10.59 3.21
CA GLU A 101 0.32 -11.29 2.76
C GLU A 101 1.33 -10.32 2.13
N GLY A 102 0.84 -9.28 1.45
CA GLY A 102 1.66 -8.16 0.96
C GLY A 102 2.19 -7.24 2.05
N GLY A 103 1.95 -7.55 3.34
CA GLY A 103 2.41 -6.77 4.49
C GLY A 103 1.78 -5.39 4.60
N LYS A 104 0.64 -5.14 3.95
CA LYS A 104 -0.03 -3.84 3.98
C LYS A 104 -0.84 -3.68 5.27
N GLN A 105 -0.48 -2.69 6.06
CA GLN A 105 -1.18 -2.38 7.31
C GLN A 105 -2.38 -1.45 7.10
N SER A 106 -2.41 -0.72 5.99
CA SER A 106 -3.46 0.25 5.68
C SER A 106 -3.64 0.42 4.18
N VAL A 107 -4.78 0.96 3.79
CA VAL A 107 -5.12 1.37 2.43
C VAL A 107 -5.55 2.84 2.42
N ASN A 108 -5.38 3.51 1.29
CA ASN A 108 -5.92 4.83 1.04
C ASN A 108 -7.31 4.70 0.42
N CYS A 109 -8.34 5.08 1.16
CA CYS A 109 -9.72 5.00 0.71
C CYS A 109 -10.20 6.35 0.17
N ILE A 110 -10.56 6.40 -1.11
CA ILE A 110 -11.15 7.56 -1.76
C ILE A 110 -12.65 7.53 -1.47
N MET A 111 -13.11 8.52 -0.72
CA MET A 111 -14.50 8.71 -0.37
C MET A 111 -15.28 9.37 -1.52
N PRO A 112 -16.63 9.31 -1.55
CA PRO A 112 -17.43 9.93 -2.61
C PRO A 112 -17.22 11.42 -2.79
N ASN A 113 -16.86 12.13 -1.72
CA ASN A 113 -16.50 13.56 -1.73
C ASN A 113 -15.06 13.82 -2.19
N ARG A 114 -14.38 12.82 -2.78
CA ARG A 114 -12.98 12.85 -3.23
C ARG A 114 -11.95 13.09 -2.12
N VAL A 115 -12.35 13.01 -0.86
CA VAL A 115 -11.40 13.03 0.26
C VAL A 115 -10.82 11.64 0.43
N THR A 116 -9.49 11.57 0.56
CA THR A 116 -8.79 10.32 0.84
C THR A 116 -8.63 10.15 2.34
N LYS A 117 -9.04 8.99 2.85
CA LYS A 117 -8.81 8.57 4.24
C LYS A 117 -7.94 7.33 4.27
N LYS A 118 -7.01 7.29 5.21
CA LYS A 118 -6.23 6.09 5.49
C LYS A 118 -7.06 5.17 6.40
N ILE A 119 -7.27 3.93 5.97
CA ILE A 119 -8.04 2.91 6.70
C ILE A 119 -7.10 1.75 7.02
N ALA A 120 -7.10 1.28 8.27
CA ALA A 120 -6.35 0.10 8.65
C ALA A 120 -6.94 -1.16 7.98
N VAL A 121 -6.09 -2.06 7.50
CA VAL A 121 -6.53 -3.33 6.89
C VAL A 121 -7.33 -4.17 7.88
N SER A 122 -7.03 -4.09 9.18
CA SER A 122 -7.77 -4.73 10.27
C SER A 122 -9.23 -4.26 10.42
N ASP A 123 -9.53 -3.04 9.95
CA ASP A 123 -10.86 -2.44 10.09
C ASP A 123 -11.77 -2.74 8.89
N ILE A 124 -11.18 -3.24 7.79
CA ILE A 124 -11.91 -3.61 6.59
C ILE A 124 -12.61 -4.96 6.83
N LEU A 125 -13.85 -5.06 6.40
CA LEU A 125 -14.66 -6.25 6.57
C LEU A 125 -14.63 -7.12 5.30
N THR A 126 -14.71 -8.43 5.50
CA THR A 126 -15.11 -9.39 4.45
C THR A 126 -16.61 -9.65 4.55
N PRO A 127 -17.28 -10.21 3.54
CA PRO A 127 -18.68 -10.63 3.66
C PRO A 127 -18.95 -11.51 4.89
N LYS A 128 -17.98 -12.38 5.23
CA LYS A 128 -18.07 -13.25 6.41
C LYS A 128 -18.04 -12.46 7.72
N THR A 129 -17.02 -11.61 7.91
CA THR A 129 -16.87 -10.83 9.14
C THR A 129 -17.96 -9.75 9.25
N ALA A 130 -18.43 -9.21 8.13
CA ALA A 130 -19.57 -8.32 8.07
C ALA A 130 -20.87 -9.03 8.53
N TYR A 131 -21.07 -10.29 8.16
CA TYR A 131 -22.19 -11.08 8.62
C TYR A 131 -22.12 -11.38 10.12
N GLU A 132 -20.97 -11.74 10.63
CA GLU A 132 -20.74 -11.95 12.06
C GLU A 132 -21.05 -10.67 12.85
N GLU A 133 -20.61 -9.51 12.35
CA GLU A 133 -20.89 -8.20 12.97
C GLU A 133 -22.37 -7.81 12.88
N LEU A 134 -23.02 -8.11 11.76
CA LEU A 134 -24.44 -7.86 11.57
C LEU A 134 -25.28 -8.63 12.59
N LEU A 135 -24.89 -9.86 12.91
CA LEU A 135 -25.60 -10.71 13.88
C LEU A 135 -25.18 -10.44 15.34
N LEU A 136 -24.16 -9.64 15.57
CA LEU A 136 -23.71 -9.32 16.92
C LEU A 136 -24.79 -8.50 17.65
N GLY A 137 -25.36 -9.08 18.74
CA GLY A 137 -26.45 -8.50 19.47
C GLY A 137 -27.82 -8.59 18.76
N ALA A 138 -27.91 -9.33 17.66
CA ALA A 138 -29.15 -9.53 16.94
C ALA A 138 -30.08 -10.54 17.67
N PRO A 139 -31.38 -10.31 17.67
CA PRO A 139 -32.37 -11.28 18.15
C PRO A 139 -32.29 -12.61 17.39
N GLU A 140 -32.57 -13.74 18.08
CA GLU A 140 -32.50 -15.09 17.48
C GLU A 140 -33.35 -15.23 16.20
N VAL A 141 -34.51 -14.54 16.15
CA VAL A 141 -35.35 -14.56 14.97
C VAL A 141 -34.66 -14.11 13.71
N LEU A 142 -33.66 -13.21 13.79
CA LEU A 142 -32.92 -12.70 12.65
C LEU A 142 -31.89 -13.72 12.11
N LYS A 143 -31.45 -14.65 12.93
CA LYS A 143 -30.47 -15.71 12.51
C LYS A 143 -31.13 -16.70 11.55
N SER A 144 -32.45 -16.80 11.51
CA SER A 144 -33.19 -17.65 10.56
C SER A 144 -33.31 -17.03 9.16
N TYR A 145 -33.00 -15.74 9.01
CA TYR A 145 -33.05 -15.04 7.73
C TYR A 145 -31.66 -15.03 7.06
N ASN A 146 -31.66 -15.21 5.75
CA ASN A 146 -30.42 -15.16 4.96
C ASN A 146 -29.99 -13.70 4.71
N LEU A 147 -29.40 -13.08 5.72
CA LEU A 147 -28.95 -11.68 5.64
C LEU A 147 -27.63 -11.52 4.83
N ASN A 148 -26.95 -12.60 4.50
CA ASN A 148 -25.75 -12.57 3.66
C ASN A 148 -26.00 -11.95 2.29
N VAL A 149 -27.19 -12.07 1.75
CA VAL A 149 -27.57 -11.56 0.42
C VAL A 149 -27.49 -10.05 0.30
N TYR A 150 -27.38 -9.34 1.44
CA TYR A 150 -27.24 -7.89 1.50
C TYR A 150 -25.80 -7.43 1.77
N LEU A 151 -24.84 -8.34 1.88
CA LEU A 151 -23.43 -8.05 2.15
C LEU A 151 -22.61 -8.26 0.88
N VAL A 152 -22.40 -7.17 0.15
CA VAL A 152 -21.68 -7.14 -1.14
C VAL A 152 -20.48 -6.22 -1.02
N ASP A 153 -19.39 -6.56 -1.71
CA ASP A 153 -18.19 -5.76 -1.75
C ASP A 153 -18.48 -4.33 -2.24
N ASN A 154 -18.05 -3.34 -1.48
CA ASN A 154 -18.17 -1.93 -1.83
C ASN A 154 -16.86 -1.17 -1.78
N LEU A 155 -15.76 -1.84 -1.43
CA LEU A 155 -14.42 -1.29 -1.46
C LEU A 155 -13.68 -1.83 -2.68
N LYS A 156 -13.53 -0.99 -3.73
CA LYS A 156 -12.97 -1.38 -5.03
C LYS A 156 -11.54 -0.87 -5.19
N TYR A 157 -10.63 -1.73 -5.61
CA TYR A 157 -9.26 -1.34 -5.92
C TYR A 157 -9.21 -0.34 -7.06
N ASP A 158 -8.56 0.83 -6.83
CA ASP A 158 -8.30 1.83 -7.84
C ASP A 158 -6.90 1.61 -8.43
N SER A 159 -6.85 0.83 -9.51
CA SER A 159 -5.59 0.49 -10.17
C SER A 159 -4.91 1.71 -10.77
N VAL A 160 -5.67 2.65 -11.32
CA VAL A 160 -5.12 3.83 -12.00
C VAL A 160 -4.42 4.74 -11.01
N THR A 161 -5.11 5.13 -9.93
CA THR A 161 -4.53 5.98 -8.88
C THR A 161 -3.38 5.27 -8.17
N SER A 162 -3.53 3.97 -7.90
CA SER A 162 -2.50 3.16 -7.25
C SER A 162 -1.20 3.10 -8.07
N GLU A 163 -1.28 2.85 -9.37
CA GLU A 163 -0.11 2.77 -10.24
C GLU A 163 0.53 4.14 -10.47
N LEU A 164 -0.26 5.21 -10.59
CA LEU A 164 0.26 6.58 -10.68
C LEU A 164 1.04 6.95 -9.42
N TYR A 165 0.48 6.68 -8.25
CA TYR A 165 1.14 6.95 -6.97
C TYR A 165 2.43 6.14 -6.80
N LYS A 166 2.41 4.86 -7.17
CA LYS A 166 3.59 4.00 -7.17
C LYS A 166 4.70 4.51 -8.08
N LYS A 167 4.34 4.95 -9.29
CA LYS A 167 5.30 5.58 -10.21
C LYS A 167 5.89 6.87 -9.65
N ASP A 168 5.07 7.68 -9.00
CA ASP A 168 5.52 8.94 -8.41
C ASP A 168 6.47 8.71 -7.23
N LEU A 169 6.19 7.73 -6.37
CA LEU A 169 7.11 7.31 -5.32
C LEU A 169 8.48 6.90 -5.90
N LEU A 170 8.48 6.14 -7.00
CA LEU A 170 9.72 5.66 -7.62
C LEU A 170 10.48 6.75 -8.38
N LYS A 171 9.84 7.83 -8.83
CA LYS A 171 10.54 8.99 -9.44
C LYS A 171 11.46 9.71 -8.47
N ASN A 172 11.16 9.67 -7.18
CA ASN A 172 11.96 10.29 -6.13
C ASN A 172 13.18 9.45 -5.73
N LEU A 173 13.36 8.28 -6.35
CA LEU A 173 14.54 7.45 -6.13
C LEU A 173 15.78 8.13 -6.72
N SER A 174 16.71 8.52 -5.86
CA SER A 174 17.99 9.08 -6.31
C SER A 174 18.90 7.98 -6.84
N LEU A 175 19.40 8.15 -8.06
CA LEU A 175 20.40 7.25 -8.62
C LEU A 175 21.82 7.55 -8.12
N THR A 176 22.00 8.68 -7.43
CA THR A 176 23.29 9.11 -6.90
C THR A 176 23.39 8.84 -5.40
N ALA A 177 24.53 8.30 -4.96
CA ALA A 177 24.88 8.10 -3.55
C ALA A 177 25.44 9.39 -2.93
N GLY A 178 26.06 10.25 -3.75
CA GLY A 178 26.67 11.49 -3.32
C GLY A 178 27.30 12.24 -4.48
N MET A 179 28.08 13.26 -4.16
CA MET A 179 28.86 14.04 -5.11
C MET A 179 30.26 14.24 -4.53
N ILE A 180 31.28 13.99 -5.33
CA ILE A 180 32.67 14.33 -5.01
C ILE A 180 32.94 15.73 -5.56
N GLN A 181 33.46 16.62 -4.72
CA GLN A 181 33.76 17.99 -5.09
C GLN A 181 35.21 18.14 -5.60
N THR A 182 35.42 19.11 -6.44
CA THR A 182 36.74 19.50 -6.92
C THR A 182 37.72 19.69 -5.75
N GLY A 183 38.90 19.04 -5.80
CA GLY A 183 39.90 19.06 -4.75
C GLY A 183 39.66 18.05 -3.62
N GLU A 184 38.50 17.38 -3.57
CA GLU A 184 38.26 16.32 -2.61
C GLU A 184 39.18 15.12 -2.84
N ARG A 185 39.69 14.54 -1.74
CA ARG A 185 40.57 13.37 -1.78
C ARG A 185 39.77 12.13 -2.21
N ILE A 186 40.26 11.44 -3.22
CA ILE A 186 39.70 10.18 -3.71
C ILE A 186 40.41 8.99 -3.08
N ILE A 187 41.73 8.90 -3.21
CA ILE A 187 42.56 7.80 -2.68
C ILE A 187 44.00 8.24 -2.48
N ASP A 188 44.68 7.68 -1.48
CA ASP A 188 46.09 7.93 -1.21
C ASP A 188 46.89 6.63 -1.20
N ARG A 189 48.22 6.76 -1.29
CA ARG A 189 49.15 5.63 -1.32
C ARG A 189 48.97 4.73 -0.11
N GLY A 190 48.84 3.42 -0.34
CA GLY A 190 48.65 2.40 0.66
C GLY A 190 47.22 2.12 1.03
N GLU A 191 46.26 2.93 0.61
CA GLU A 191 44.84 2.66 0.83
C GLU A 191 44.33 1.53 -0.06
N ILE A 192 43.43 0.71 0.47
CA ILE A 192 42.84 -0.41 -0.29
C ILE A 192 41.82 0.14 -1.29
N VAL A 193 41.95 -0.27 -2.55
CA VAL A 193 40.99 0.05 -3.60
C VAL A 193 39.68 -0.72 -3.33
N THR A 194 38.64 -0.03 -2.83
CA THR A 194 37.33 -0.62 -2.67
C THR A 194 36.56 -0.69 -4.00
N PRO A 195 35.48 -1.48 -4.11
CA PRO A 195 34.65 -1.51 -5.31
C PRO A 195 34.13 -0.13 -5.73
N GLU A 196 33.77 0.71 -4.75
CA GLU A 196 33.27 2.08 -4.95
C GLU A 196 34.39 2.97 -5.52
N LEU A 197 35.59 2.94 -4.90
CA LEU A 197 36.75 3.67 -5.38
C LEU A 197 37.19 3.20 -6.77
N PHE A 198 37.05 1.90 -7.04
CA PHE A 198 37.38 1.35 -8.37
C PHE A 198 36.53 1.97 -9.48
N VAL A 199 35.22 2.19 -9.22
CA VAL A 199 34.30 2.84 -10.18
C VAL A 199 34.69 4.30 -10.40
N VAL A 200 35.05 4.99 -9.33
CA VAL A 200 35.45 6.42 -9.37
C VAL A 200 36.80 6.61 -10.11
N LEU A 201 37.72 5.66 -9.98
CA LEU A 201 39.06 5.73 -10.58
C LEU A 201 39.12 5.28 -12.04
N LYS A 202 38.05 4.64 -12.54
CA LYS A 202 37.97 4.12 -13.92
C LYS A 202 37.34 5.13 -14.88
#